data_739ade6593115db71a0eb0165da369a6
#
_entry.id   739ade6593115db71a0eb0165da369a6
#
_cell.length_a   1.000
_cell.length_b   1.000
_cell.length_c   1.000
_cell.angle_alpha   90.00
_cell.angle_beta   90.00
_cell.angle_gamma   90.00
#
_symmetry.space_group_name_H-M   'P 1'
#
loop_
_entity.id
_entity.type
_entity.pdbx_description
1 polymer ?
#
loop_
_entity_poly.entity_id
_entity_poly.type
_entity_poly.pdbx_seq_one_letter_code
_entity_poly.pdbx_strand_id
1 'polypeptide(L)'
;MRATLREFRSFDRPVQLLQLNQAGINLGFYMLMPYLAQHLAGAGLAAWTIGLVLGLRNASQQGMFLIGGSLADRLGCKPMIMAGCALRTIGFALFGLSTTVPPLIAAAVVTGLAGALFNPAARACLAAEAGERKAAAFAVFNVFYQGGILAGPLAGLALLRGGFTVVCLAAAAIFAVLTVLQGLCLPARRVAAGPRPPVLSEWRQAFTDRAFVAFSAAMIASYALSFQMYLALPLQVQRQGGGPTAVAALYALSALLGITAQVRLTAWCTARWSRGQAISRGLALMGVAFVPLAATAHLPLPAGWAPAPVVVCALLLTLGSLVAFPFEMATIADMAGQGLVGTYYGLYNLACGAGILAGNLLAGALVDVGRAAGLAALPWLLLTAAGLASAAAVSRLDRGEHLRGQAAPTPRRS
;
A
#
# COMPACT_ATOMS: atom_id res chain seq x y z
N MET A 1 21.71 12.30 5.45
CA MET A 1 20.93 12.85 6.59
C MET A 1 21.15 14.35 6.79
N ARG A 2 22.41 14.86 6.93
CA ARG A 2 22.63 16.32 7.09
C ARG A 2 22.13 17.17 5.91
N ALA A 3 22.28 16.69 4.67
CA ALA A 3 21.77 17.37 3.48
C ALA A 3 20.25 17.45 3.47
N THR A 4 19.57 16.34 3.75
CA THR A 4 18.09 16.27 3.83
C THR A 4 17.54 17.20 4.92
N LEU A 5 18.20 17.26 6.09
CA LEU A 5 17.77 18.14 7.18
C LEU A 5 17.97 19.62 6.84
N ARG A 6 19.04 19.95 6.10
CA ARG A 6 19.28 21.31 5.59
C ARG A 6 18.20 21.69 4.56
N GLU A 7 17.91 20.78 3.62
CA GLU A 7 16.86 20.97 2.62
C GLU A 7 15.48 21.14 3.28
N PHE A 8 15.13 20.30 4.25
CA PHE A 8 13.90 20.42 5.04
C PHE A 8 13.76 21.80 5.67
N ARG A 9 14.82 22.30 6.32
CA ARG A 9 14.82 23.62 6.98
C ARG A 9 14.76 24.80 6.02
N SER A 10 15.05 24.60 4.75
CA SER A 10 14.98 25.63 3.70
C SER A 10 13.59 25.84 3.13
N PHE A 11 12.62 24.99 3.48
CA PHE A 11 11.22 25.14 3.07
C PHE A 11 10.42 25.98 4.06
N ASP A 12 9.33 26.56 3.56
CA ASP A 12 8.37 27.30 4.39
C ASP A 12 7.62 26.37 5.36
N ARG A 13 7.11 26.95 6.44
CA ARG A 13 6.41 26.20 7.51
C ARG A 13 5.32 25.27 7.01
N PRO A 14 4.43 25.62 6.04
CA PRO A 14 3.42 24.70 5.54
C PRO A 14 4.02 23.45 4.90
N VAL A 15 5.09 23.59 4.09
CA VAL A 15 5.78 22.47 3.47
C VAL A 15 6.45 21.59 4.51
N GLN A 16 7.15 22.18 5.48
CA GLN A 16 7.77 21.45 6.59
C GLN A 16 6.71 20.65 7.39
N LEU A 17 5.56 21.27 7.68
CA LEU A 17 4.47 20.59 8.38
C LEU A 17 3.93 19.39 7.60
N LEU A 18 3.73 19.52 6.28
CA LEU A 18 3.27 18.41 5.43
C LEU A 18 4.28 17.25 5.39
N GLN A 19 5.58 17.56 5.40
CA GLN A 19 6.64 16.56 5.44
C GLN A 19 6.68 15.82 6.80
N LEU A 20 6.62 16.56 7.92
CA LEU A 20 6.52 15.99 9.27
C LEU A 20 5.24 15.18 9.45
N ASN A 21 4.14 15.69 8.91
CA ASN A 21 2.85 15.03 8.93
C ASN A 21 2.92 13.65 8.24
N GLN A 22 3.62 13.54 7.12
CA GLN A 22 3.83 12.27 6.44
C GLN A 22 4.60 11.26 7.29
N ALA A 23 5.64 11.70 8.01
CA ALA A 23 6.35 10.84 8.96
C ALA A 23 5.44 10.36 10.08
N GLY A 24 4.69 11.27 10.72
CA GLY A 24 3.76 10.94 11.81
C GLY A 24 2.64 9.99 11.38
N ILE A 25 2.10 10.18 10.18
CA ILE A 25 1.06 9.30 9.62
C ILE A 25 1.60 7.89 9.38
N ASN A 26 2.78 7.77 8.76
CA ASN A 26 3.36 6.45 8.54
C ASN A 26 3.81 5.80 9.85
N LEU A 27 4.36 6.58 10.77
CA LEU A 27 4.69 6.10 12.10
C LEU A 27 3.46 5.48 12.78
N GLY A 28 2.37 6.23 12.91
CA GLY A 28 1.14 5.76 13.55
C GLY A 28 0.50 4.58 12.82
N PHE A 29 0.53 4.57 11.49
CA PHE A 29 -0.02 3.47 10.70
C PHE A 29 0.81 2.18 10.85
N TYR A 30 2.12 2.27 10.64
CA TYR A 30 3.01 1.10 10.69
C TYR A 30 3.31 0.63 12.13
N MET A 31 3.03 1.46 13.13
CA MET A 31 3.08 1.06 14.54
C MET A 31 2.03 -0.02 14.88
N LEU A 32 0.88 0.00 14.21
CA LEU A 32 -0.25 -0.89 14.50
C LEU A 32 -0.42 -2.00 13.45
N MET A 33 -0.40 -1.67 12.15
CA MET A 33 -0.82 -2.57 11.07
C MET A 33 -0.04 -3.89 11.00
N PRO A 34 1.28 -3.93 11.22
CA PRO A 34 2.03 -5.19 11.22
C PRO A 34 1.56 -6.21 12.26
N TYR A 35 1.03 -5.74 13.37
CA TYR A 35 0.66 -6.57 14.52
C TYR A 35 -0.84 -6.89 14.57
N LEU A 36 -1.66 -6.21 13.76
CA LEU A 36 -3.11 -6.33 13.81
C LEU A 36 -3.58 -7.75 13.53
N ALA A 37 -3.06 -8.38 12.46
CA ALA A 37 -3.45 -9.76 12.12
C ALA A 37 -3.11 -10.75 13.24
N GLN A 38 -1.90 -10.63 13.82
CA GLN A 38 -1.45 -11.47 14.91
C GLN A 38 -2.27 -11.26 16.19
N HIS A 39 -2.60 -10.00 16.50
CA HIS A 39 -3.45 -9.66 17.65
C HIS A 39 -4.85 -10.26 17.52
N LEU A 40 -5.50 -10.09 16.35
CA LEU A 40 -6.83 -10.62 16.09
C LEU A 40 -6.86 -12.16 16.12
N ALA A 41 -5.81 -12.82 15.61
CA ALA A 41 -5.67 -14.26 15.71
C ALA A 41 -5.46 -14.74 17.16
N GLY A 42 -4.68 -13.99 17.95
CA GLY A 42 -4.52 -14.23 19.39
C GLY A 42 -5.82 -14.04 20.18
N ALA A 43 -6.73 -13.18 19.71
CA ALA A 43 -8.08 -13.02 20.25
C ALA A 43 -9.08 -14.12 19.81
N GLY A 44 -8.62 -15.12 19.03
CA GLY A 44 -9.42 -16.26 18.60
C GLY A 44 -10.21 -16.07 17.32
N LEU A 45 -10.00 -14.98 16.58
CA LEU A 45 -10.70 -14.77 15.31
C LEU A 45 -10.16 -15.70 14.22
N ALA A 46 -11.07 -16.24 13.40
CA ALA A 46 -10.73 -17.04 12.23
C ALA A 46 -9.96 -16.20 11.19
N ALA A 47 -9.07 -16.83 10.43
CA ALA A 47 -8.22 -16.14 9.48
C ALA A 47 -9.02 -15.44 8.37
N TRP A 48 -10.18 -15.99 7.96
CA TRP A 48 -11.07 -15.34 7.01
C TRP A 48 -11.66 -14.03 7.55
N THR A 49 -11.99 -13.96 8.86
CA THR A 49 -12.50 -12.75 9.52
C THR A 49 -11.41 -11.68 9.57
N ILE A 50 -10.18 -12.08 9.88
CA ILE A 50 -9.01 -11.19 9.86
C ILE A 50 -8.78 -10.67 8.44
N GLY A 51 -8.88 -11.54 7.45
CA GLY A 51 -8.82 -11.21 6.03
C GLY A 51 -9.90 -10.21 5.61
N LEU A 52 -11.12 -10.37 6.13
CA LEU A 52 -12.23 -9.44 5.91
C LEU A 52 -11.92 -8.04 6.49
N VAL A 53 -11.47 -7.96 7.73
CA VAL A 53 -11.12 -6.67 8.38
C VAL A 53 -10.03 -5.95 7.62
N LEU A 54 -8.92 -6.63 7.32
CA LEU A 54 -7.79 -6.04 6.57
C LEU A 54 -8.16 -5.74 5.12
N GLY A 55 -8.94 -6.61 4.49
CA GLY A 55 -9.44 -6.44 3.12
C GLY A 55 -10.36 -5.23 3.00
N LEU A 56 -11.36 -5.09 3.88
CA LEU A 56 -12.27 -3.93 3.91
C LEU A 56 -11.54 -2.64 4.17
N ARG A 57 -10.56 -2.64 5.07
CA ARG A 57 -9.72 -1.46 5.33
C ARG A 57 -9.02 -0.99 4.05
N ASN A 58 -8.45 -1.90 3.29
CA ASN A 58 -7.73 -1.57 2.07
C ASN A 58 -8.68 -1.25 0.91
N ALA A 59 -9.77 -2.00 0.75
CA ALA A 59 -10.80 -1.73 -0.25
C ALA A 59 -11.43 -0.35 -0.06
N SER A 60 -11.75 0.04 1.18
CA SER A 60 -12.25 1.39 1.48
C SER A 60 -11.24 2.46 1.10
N GLN A 61 -9.95 2.26 1.39
CA GLN A 61 -8.93 3.24 1.03
C GLN A 61 -8.77 3.35 -0.48
N GLN A 62 -8.56 2.25 -1.17
CA GLN A 62 -8.29 2.23 -2.60
C GLN A 62 -9.52 2.62 -3.42
N GLY A 63 -10.69 2.09 -3.05
CA GLY A 63 -11.94 2.38 -3.74
C GLY A 63 -12.39 3.84 -3.63
N MET A 64 -12.03 4.51 -2.56
CA MET A 64 -12.44 5.90 -2.31
C MET A 64 -11.39 6.94 -2.73
N PHE A 65 -10.22 6.54 -3.28
CA PHE A 65 -9.20 7.50 -3.74
C PHE A 65 -9.72 8.47 -4.80
N LEU A 66 -10.54 7.99 -5.70
CA LEU A 66 -11.14 8.81 -6.75
C LEU A 66 -12.08 9.88 -6.17
N ILE A 67 -12.89 9.51 -5.19
CA ILE A 67 -13.79 10.44 -4.48
C ILE A 67 -12.97 11.40 -3.61
N GLY A 68 -11.98 10.90 -2.88
CA GLY A 68 -11.10 11.70 -2.04
C GLY A 68 -10.34 12.77 -2.82
N GLY A 69 -9.85 12.44 -4.01
CA GLY A 69 -9.21 13.39 -4.92
C GLY A 69 -10.17 14.48 -5.40
N SER A 70 -11.35 14.09 -5.89
CA SER A 70 -12.39 15.03 -6.34
C SER A 70 -12.88 15.94 -5.22
N LEU A 71 -12.97 15.41 -3.99
CA LEU A 71 -13.38 16.18 -2.82
C LEU A 71 -12.31 17.19 -2.40
N ALA A 72 -11.03 16.80 -2.46
CA ALA A 72 -9.90 17.69 -2.19
C ALA A 72 -9.84 18.86 -3.18
N ASP A 73 -10.16 18.60 -4.45
CA ASP A 73 -10.23 19.63 -5.49
C ASP A 73 -11.37 20.64 -5.26
N ARG A 74 -12.48 20.21 -4.66
CA ARG A 74 -13.68 21.05 -4.43
C ARG A 74 -13.65 21.78 -3.09
N LEU A 75 -13.28 21.06 -2.02
CA LEU A 75 -13.31 21.56 -0.64
C LEU A 75 -11.97 22.15 -0.20
N GLY A 76 -10.91 21.88 -0.98
CA GLY A 76 -9.53 22.26 -0.66
C GLY A 76 -8.80 21.20 0.14
N CYS A 77 -7.48 21.27 0.12
CA CYS A 77 -6.61 20.25 0.72
C CYS A 77 -6.72 20.22 2.26
N LYS A 78 -6.78 21.38 2.93
CA LYS A 78 -6.77 21.47 4.40
C LYS A 78 -7.90 20.69 5.06
N PRO A 79 -9.19 20.88 4.72
CA PRO A 79 -10.28 20.14 5.36
C PRO A 79 -10.18 18.62 5.08
N MET A 80 -9.71 18.21 3.92
CA MET A 80 -9.52 16.79 3.59
C MET A 80 -8.40 16.13 4.40
N ILE A 81 -7.29 16.83 4.58
CA ILE A 81 -6.18 16.36 5.42
C ILE A 81 -6.64 16.23 6.87
N MET A 82 -7.33 17.24 7.40
CA MET A 82 -7.87 17.22 8.77
C MET A 82 -8.91 16.12 8.97
N ALA A 83 -9.88 15.99 8.07
CA ALA A 83 -10.90 14.94 8.12
C ALA A 83 -10.25 13.54 8.07
N GLY A 84 -9.27 13.32 7.21
CA GLY A 84 -8.54 12.08 7.14
C GLY A 84 -7.79 11.75 8.45
N CYS A 85 -7.13 12.72 9.08
CA CYS A 85 -6.47 12.52 10.38
C CYS A 85 -7.47 12.29 11.51
N ALA A 86 -8.57 13.04 11.55
CA ALA A 86 -9.63 12.87 12.56
C ALA A 86 -10.29 11.47 12.46
N LEU A 87 -10.61 11.03 11.25
CA LEU A 87 -11.15 9.67 11.02
C LEU A 87 -10.16 8.60 11.43
N ARG A 88 -8.84 8.78 11.19
CA ARG A 88 -7.83 7.83 11.68
C ARG A 88 -7.75 7.80 13.20
N THR A 89 -7.87 8.94 13.87
CA THR A 89 -7.97 8.98 15.34
C THR A 89 -9.10 8.09 15.83
N ILE A 90 -10.30 8.26 15.27
CA ILE A 90 -11.48 7.45 15.64
C ILE A 90 -11.24 5.97 15.31
N GLY A 91 -10.79 5.67 14.10
CA GLY A 91 -10.63 4.29 13.65
C GLY A 91 -9.57 3.52 14.44
N PHE A 92 -8.45 4.17 14.80
CA PHE A 92 -7.41 3.51 15.61
C PHE A 92 -7.83 3.36 17.08
N ALA A 93 -8.56 4.34 17.63
CA ALA A 93 -9.17 4.17 18.95
C ALA A 93 -10.17 3.00 18.97
N LEU A 94 -11.01 2.87 17.94
CA LEU A 94 -11.93 1.73 17.78
C LEU A 94 -11.19 0.40 17.71
N PHE A 95 -10.08 0.28 16.97
CA PHE A 95 -9.29 -0.95 16.96
C PHE A 95 -8.74 -1.34 18.33
N GLY A 96 -8.37 -0.34 19.15
CA GLY A 96 -7.82 -0.60 20.49
C GLY A 96 -8.86 -0.92 21.55
N LEU A 97 -10.08 -0.41 21.39
CA LEU A 97 -11.15 -0.54 22.38
C LEU A 97 -12.17 -1.63 22.03
N SER A 98 -12.08 -2.22 20.83
CA SER A 98 -13.08 -3.18 20.34
C SER A 98 -12.58 -4.62 20.46
N THR A 99 -13.45 -5.50 20.94
CA THR A 99 -13.20 -6.93 21.07
C THR A 99 -14.12 -7.77 20.18
N THR A 100 -15.12 -7.15 19.53
CA THR A 100 -16.11 -7.83 18.69
C THR A 100 -15.96 -7.43 17.22
N VAL A 101 -16.43 -8.30 16.32
CA VAL A 101 -16.22 -8.14 14.87
C VAL A 101 -16.87 -6.86 14.27
N PRO A 102 -18.14 -6.50 14.61
CA PRO A 102 -18.76 -5.34 13.98
C PRO A 102 -18.00 -4.00 14.17
N PRO A 103 -17.55 -3.61 15.37
CA PRO A 103 -16.75 -2.39 15.53
C PRO A 103 -15.35 -2.50 14.94
N LEU A 104 -14.76 -3.71 14.83
CA LEU A 104 -13.51 -3.90 14.09
C LEU A 104 -13.68 -3.64 12.59
N ILE A 105 -14.80 -4.06 12.00
CA ILE A 105 -15.16 -3.74 10.61
C ILE A 105 -15.37 -2.23 10.46
N ALA A 106 -16.07 -1.58 11.38
CA ALA A 106 -16.25 -0.12 11.36
C ALA A 106 -14.90 0.60 11.43
N ALA A 107 -14.01 0.19 12.33
CA ALA A 107 -12.64 0.72 12.44
C ALA A 107 -11.86 0.55 11.13
N ALA A 108 -11.96 -0.62 10.50
CA ALA A 108 -11.33 -0.93 9.22
C ALA A 108 -11.80 0.01 8.11
N VAL A 109 -13.11 0.16 7.94
CA VAL A 109 -13.70 1.05 6.92
C VAL A 109 -13.34 2.50 7.18
N VAL A 110 -13.46 2.98 8.41
CA VAL A 110 -13.15 4.36 8.81
C VAL A 110 -11.67 4.69 8.58
N THR A 111 -10.75 3.80 8.97
CA THR A 111 -9.30 4.00 8.74
C THR A 111 -8.93 3.93 7.27
N GLY A 112 -9.62 3.12 6.47
CA GLY A 112 -9.46 3.07 5.03
C GLY A 112 -9.90 4.36 4.36
N LEU A 113 -11.13 4.80 4.63
CA LEU A 113 -11.70 6.05 4.15
C LEU A 113 -10.82 7.26 4.53
N ALA A 114 -10.32 7.29 5.75
CA ALA A 114 -9.37 8.30 6.21
C ALA A 114 -8.14 8.42 5.29
N GLY A 115 -7.56 7.27 4.89
CA GLY A 115 -6.44 7.23 3.98
C GLY A 115 -6.77 7.74 2.57
N ALA A 116 -7.98 7.47 2.11
CA ALA A 116 -8.47 7.94 0.82
C ALA A 116 -8.63 9.47 0.76
N LEU A 117 -9.06 10.09 1.83
CA LEU A 117 -9.18 11.55 1.93
C LEU A 117 -7.81 12.22 2.05
N PHE A 118 -6.95 11.68 2.91
CA PHE A 118 -5.67 12.29 3.26
C PHE A 118 -4.63 12.24 2.14
N ASN A 119 -4.38 11.04 1.56
CA ASN A 119 -3.21 10.83 0.69
C ASN A 119 -3.18 11.73 -0.56
N PRO A 120 -4.27 11.86 -1.35
CA PRO A 120 -4.28 12.75 -2.51
C PRO A 120 -4.21 14.23 -2.08
N ALA A 121 -4.92 14.62 -1.01
CA ALA A 121 -4.95 15.98 -0.52
C ALA A 121 -3.58 16.47 -0.03
N ALA A 122 -2.85 15.63 0.72
CA ALA A 122 -1.51 15.97 1.21
C ALA A 122 -0.51 16.19 0.08
N ARG A 123 -0.54 15.34 -0.96
CA ARG A 123 0.33 15.47 -2.13
C ARG A 123 -0.02 16.70 -2.97
N ALA A 124 -1.31 16.97 -3.17
CA ALA A 124 -1.77 18.16 -3.88
C ALA A 124 -1.36 19.44 -3.14
N CYS A 125 -1.55 19.48 -1.82
CA CYS A 125 -1.15 20.60 -0.98
C CYS A 125 0.38 20.82 -1.03
N LEU A 126 1.16 19.76 -0.89
CA LEU A 126 2.61 19.81 -0.98
C LEU A 126 3.07 20.38 -2.34
N ALA A 127 2.48 19.92 -3.43
CA ALA A 127 2.79 20.41 -4.77
C ALA A 127 2.44 21.90 -4.94
N ALA A 128 1.32 22.35 -4.36
CA ALA A 128 0.88 23.75 -4.42
C ALA A 128 1.78 24.67 -3.58
N GLU A 129 2.15 24.25 -2.37
CA GLU A 129 2.96 25.06 -1.45
C GLU A 129 4.47 25.07 -1.83
N ALA A 130 4.96 24.01 -2.47
CA ALA A 130 6.36 23.91 -2.88
C ALA A 130 6.72 24.76 -4.13
N GLY A 131 5.73 25.22 -4.90
CA GLY A 131 5.94 26.05 -6.10
C GLY A 131 6.88 25.38 -7.10
N GLU A 132 7.95 26.06 -7.49
CA GLU A 132 8.95 25.53 -8.43
C GLU A 132 9.84 24.44 -7.82
N ARG A 133 9.95 24.37 -6.50
CA ARG A 133 10.76 23.40 -5.77
C ARG A 133 10.06 22.04 -5.49
N LYS A 134 9.02 21.71 -6.28
CA LYS A 134 8.23 20.49 -6.10
C LYS A 134 9.06 19.22 -6.00
N ALA A 135 10.05 19.06 -6.89
CA ALA A 135 10.90 17.85 -6.90
C ALA A 135 11.67 17.68 -5.60
N ALA A 136 12.26 18.76 -5.10
CA ALA A 136 12.98 18.75 -3.82
C ALA A 136 12.05 18.52 -2.62
N ALA A 137 10.86 19.13 -2.63
CA ALA A 137 9.86 18.93 -1.58
C ALA A 137 9.37 17.48 -1.51
N PHE A 138 9.09 16.86 -2.67
CA PHE A 138 8.70 15.43 -2.73
C PHE A 138 9.85 14.50 -2.36
N ALA A 139 11.11 14.86 -2.69
CA ALA A 139 12.26 14.07 -2.26
C ALA A 139 12.38 14.03 -0.72
N VAL A 140 12.27 15.18 -0.06
CA VAL A 140 12.24 15.25 1.41
C VAL A 140 11.03 14.52 1.98
N PHE A 141 9.84 14.73 1.41
CA PHE A 141 8.60 14.02 1.79
C PHE A 141 8.76 12.49 1.75
N ASN A 142 9.41 11.95 0.72
CA ASN A 142 9.69 10.52 0.62
C ASN A 142 10.65 10.02 1.70
N VAL A 143 11.65 10.82 2.09
CA VAL A 143 12.54 10.46 3.20
C VAL A 143 11.75 10.36 4.51
N PHE A 144 10.87 11.31 4.79
CA PHE A 144 9.99 11.28 5.96
C PHE A 144 8.98 10.13 5.90
N TYR A 145 8.44 9.84 4.71
CA TYR A 145 7.59 8.68 4.45
C TYR A 145 8.29 7.38 4.84
N GLN A 146 9.50 7.15 4.32
CA GLN A 146 10.28 5.93 4.61
C GLN A 146 10.74 5.87 6.07
N GLY A 147 11.08 7.03 6.67
CA GLY A 147 11.40 7.12 8.10
C GLY A 147 10.26 6.64 8.99
N GLY A 148 9.02 7.02 8.67
CA GLY A 148 7.83 6.56 9.39
C GLY A 148 7.58 5.05 9.22
N ILE A 149 7.79 4.51 8.01
CA ILE A 149 7.66 3.06 7.75
C ILE A 149 8.67 2.25 8.57
N LEU A 150 9.90 2.72 8.64
CA LEU A 150 10.97 2.02 9.38
C LEU A 150 10.78 2.13 10.89
N ALA A 151 10.44 3.32 11.40
CA ALA A 151 10.28 3.58 12.82
C ALA A 151 8.98 2.99 13.39
N GLY A 152 7.92 2.89 12.58
CA GLY A 152 6.60 2.45 13.00
C GLY A 152 6.61 1.09 13.69
N PRO A 153 7.07 0.01 13.04
CA PRO A 153 7.08 -1.31 13.64
C PRO A 153 7.91 -1.39 14.94
N LEU A 154 9.01 -0.64 15.01
CA LEU A 154 9.86 -0.60 16.19
C LEU A 154 9.18 0.11 17.36
N ALA A 155 8.51 1.24 17.10
CA ALA A 155 7.70 1.95 18.09
C ALA A 155 6.52 1.09 18.56
N GLY A 156 5.83 0.41 17.62
CA GLY A 156 4.76 -0.53 17.93
C GLY A 156 5.23 -1.66 18.82
N LEU A 157 6.37 -2.28 18.52
CA LEU A 157 6.96 -3.34 19.32
C LEU A 157 7.28 -2.88 20.74
N ALA A 158 7.82 -1.66 20.91
CA ALA A 158 8.11 -1.12 22.23
C ALA A 158 6.84 -0.89 23.05
N LEU A 159 5.78 -0.38 22.43
CA LEU A 159 4.49 -0.10 23.08
C LEU A 159 3.66 -1.37 23.34
N LEU A 160 3.86 -2.44 22.58
CA LEU A 160 3.16 -3.72 22.79
C LEU A 160 3.39 -4.34 24.18
N ARG A 161 4.45 -3.93 24.89
CA ARG A 161 4.67 -4.31 26.29
C ARG A 161 3.51 -3.85 27.20
N GLY A 162 2.83 -2.74 26.85
CA GLY A 162 1.64 -2.25 27.53
C GLY A 162 0.32 -2.80 26.96
N GLY A 163 0.39 -3.70 25.98
CA GLY A 163 -0.75 -4.28 25.29
C GLY A 163 -1.11 -3.57 23.97
N PHE A 164 -1.88 -4.27 23.13
CA PHE A 164 -2.26 -3.77 21.80
C PHE A 164 -3.10 -2.50 21.86
N THR A 165 -3.95 -2.35 22.90
CA THR A 165 -4.74 -1.14 23.13
C THR A 165 -3.85 0.10 23.29
N VAL A 166 -2.71 -0.02 23.98
CA VAL A 166 -1.75 1.09 24.13
C VAL A 166 -1.18 1.51 22.77
N VAL A 167 -0.84 0.56 21.92
CA VAL A 167 -0.38 0.84 20.55
C VAL A 167 -1.44 1.62 19.75
N CYS A 168 -2.69 1.15 19.81
CA CYS A 168 -3.80 1.78 19.11
C CYS A 168 -4.07 3.20 19.61
N LEU A 169 -4.10 3.41 20.92
CA LEU A 169 -4.35 4.72 21.52
C LEU A 169 -3.18 5.68 21.28
N ALA A 170 -1.94 5.21 21.30
CA ALA A 170 -0.77 6.01 20.94
C ALA A 170 -0.83 6.43 19.46
N ALA A 171 -1.20 5.52 18.54
CA ALA A 171 -1.43 5.87 17.15
C ALA A 171 -2.58 6.90 17.01
N ALA A 172 -3.70 6.69 17.68
CA ALA A 172 -4.81 7.62 17.68
C ALA A 172 -4.39 9.02 18.20
N ALA A 173 -3.59 9.07 19.27
CA ALA A 173 -3.05 10.31 19.81
C ALA A 173 -2.16 11.07 18.82
N ILE A 174 -1.29 10.35 18.08
CA ILE A 174 -0.48 10.96 16.99
C ILE A 174 -1.40 11.63 15.98
N PHE A 175 -2.45 10.95 15.51
CA PHE A 175 -3.37 11.50 14.51
C PHE A 175 -4.21 12.66 15.08
N ALA A 176 -4.61 12.62 16.35
CA ALA A 176 -5.30 13.73 17.02
C ALA A 176 -4.41 14.99 17.07
N VAL A 177 -3.15 14.83 17.48
CA VAL A 177 -2.16 15.92 17.49
C VAL A 177 -1.94 16.47 16.08
N LEU A 178 -1.78 15.60 15.08
CA LEU A 178 -1.63 16.04 13.69
C LEU A 178 -2.87 16.79 13.19
N THR A 179 -4.08 16.37 13.56
CA THR A 179 -5.32 17.08 13.21
C THR A 179 -5.32 18.51 13.74
N VAL A 180 -4.94 18.69 15.02
CA VAL A 180 -4.86 20.02 15.65
C VAL A 180 -3.78 20.87 15.00
N LEU A 181 -2.57 20.34 14.82
CA LEU A 181 -1.45 21.07 14.20
C LEU A 181 -1.80 21.54 12.78
N GLN A 182 -2.48 20.70 11.99
CA GLN A 182 -2.91 21.07 10.66
C GLN A 182 -3.99 22.13 10.66
N GLY A 183 -4.93 22.05 11.61
CA GLY A 183 -5.94 23.08 11.83
C GLY A 183 -5.32 24.46 12.09
N LEU A 184 -4.27 24.50 12.91
CA LEU A 184 -3.59 25.74 13.29
C LEU A 184 -2.61 26.27 12.24
N CYS A 185 -1.85 25.39 11.56
CA CYS A 185 -0.67 25.79 10.79
C CYS A 185 -0.85 25.71 9.26
N LEU A 186 -1.82 24.93 8.75
CA LEU A 186 -2.03 24.85 7.30
C LEU A 186 -2.88 26.02 6.80
N PRO A 187 -2.47 26.69 5.70
CA PRO A 187 -3.27 27.74 5.10
C PRO A 187 -4.55 27.16 4.45
N ALA A 188 -5.66 27.87 4.61
CA ALA A 188 -6.92 27.52 3.96
C ALA A 188 -6.92 28.04 2.50
N ARG A 189 -6.18 27.41 1.61
CA ARG A 189 -6.21 27.74 0.18
C ARG A 189 -7.32 26.95 -0.51
N ARG A 190 -8.22 27.67 -1.21
CA ARG A 190 -9.12 27.05 -2.17
C ARG A 190 -8.37 26.86 -3.48
N VAL A 191 -8.32 25.65 -3.98
CA VAL A 191 -7.84 25.41 -5.34
C VAL A 191 -8.89 26.01 -6.28
N ALA A 192 -8.49 26.96 -7.15
CA ALA A 192 -9.38 27.51 -8.16
C ALA A 192 -9.78 26.35 -9.10
N ALA A 193 -11.05 25.95 -9.04
CA ALA A 193 -11.60 24.96 -9.93
C ALA A 193 -11.85 25.63 -11.29
N GLY A 194 -11.02 25.35 -12.28
CA GLY A 194 -11.38 25.61 -13.67
C GLY A 194 -12.57 24.73 -14.10
N PRO A 195 -13.27 25.05 -15.21
CA PRO A 195 -14.33 24.22 -15.75
C PRO A 195 -13.75 22.83 -16.09
N ARG A 196 -14.22 21.81 -15.37
CA ARG A 196 -13.84 20.41 -15.59
C ARG A 196 -14.99 19.66 -16.22
N PRO A 197 -14.72 18.72 -17.13
CA PRO A 197 -15.76 17.88 -17.69
C PRO A 197 -16.46 17.07 -16.58
N PRO A 198 -17.69 16.59 -16.83
CA PRO A 198 -18.40 15.76 -15.86
C PRO A 198 -17.59 14.50 -15.53
N VAL A 199 -17.38 14.24 -14.26
CA VAL A 199 -16.59 13.07 -13.75
C VAL A 199 -17.05 11.75 -14.39
N LEU A 200 -18.35 11.63 -14.63
CA LEU A 200 -18.96 10.43 -15.22
C LEU A 200 -18.51 10.17 -16.67
N SER A 201 -18.24 11.21 -17.46
CA SER A 201 -17.74 11.07 -18.84
C SER A 201 -16.29 10.56 -18.87
N GLU A 202 -15.45 11.03 -17.93
CA GLU A 202 -14.08 10.57 -17.78
C GLU A 202 -14.03 9.09 -17.34
N TRP A 203 -14.90 8.70 -16.42
CA TRP A 203 -15.04 7.31 -15.98
C TRP A 203 -15.46 6.40 -17.13
N ARG A 204 -16.48 6.81 -17.89
CA ARG A 204 -16.94 6.06 -19.04
C ARG A 204 -15.81 5.83 -20.06
N GLN A 205 -15.01 6.84 -20.35
CA GLN A 205 -13.87 6.74 -21.24
C GLN A 205 -12.87 5.69 -20.76
N ALA A 206 -12.46 5.73 -19.48
CA ALA A 206 -11.51 4.78 -18.93
C ALA A 206 -12.07 3.34 -18.85
N PHE A 207 -13.37 3.16 -18.53
CA PHE A 207 -14.01 1.85 -18.54
C PHE A 207 -14.21 1.27 -19.96
N THR A 208 -14.26 2.10 -20.98
CA THR A 208 -14.35 1.63 -22.37
C THR A 208 -12.98 1.35 -23.00
N ASP A 209 -11.90 1.79 -22.37
CA ASP A 209 -10.54 1.48 -22.80
C ASP A 209 -10.21 0.01 -22.49
N ARG A 210 -10.33 -0.83 -23.51
CA ARG A 210 -10.11 -2.28 -23.41
C ARG A 210 -8.69 -2.64 -22.95
N ALA A 211 -7.68 -1.87 -23.37
CA ALA A 211 -6.29 -2.11 -23.00
C ALA A 211 -6.09 -1.82 -21.51
N PHE A 212 -6.62 -0.71 -21.02
CA PHE A 212 -6.56 -0.34 -19.61
C PHE A 212 -7.33 -1.33 -18.71
N VAL A 213 -8.54 -1.73 -19.11
CA VAL A 213 -9.34 -2.70 -18.35
C VAL A 213 -8.65 -4.06 -18.29
N ALA A 214 -8.11 -4.55 -19.42
CA ALA A 214 -7.38 -5.81 -19.47
C ALA A 214 -6.09 -5.76 -18.64
N PHE A 215 -5.35 -4.66 -18.71
CA PHE A 215 -4.16 -4.42 -17.88
C PHE A 215 -4.51 -4.39 -16.39
N SER A 216 -5.54 -3.62 -16.01
CA SER A 216 -6.01 -3.53 -14.62
C SER A 216 -6.44 -4.89 -14.08
N ALA A 217 -7.18 -5.67 -14.86
CA ALA A 217 -7.58 -7.04 -14.50
C ALA A 217 -6.37 -7.98 -14.33
N ALA A 218 -5.39 -7.89 -15.23
CA ALA A 218 -4.15 -8.66 -15.14
C ALA A 218 -3.32 -8.32 -13.88
N MET A 219 -3.39 -7.06 -13.41
CA MET A 219 -2.64 -6.56 -12.26
C MET A 219 -3.33 -6.77 -10.91
N ILE A 220 -4.60 -7.16 -10.86
CA ILE A 220 -5.36 -7.34 -9.61
C ILE A 220 -4.60 -8.21 -8.59
N ALA A 221 -3.98 -9.30 -9.05
CA ALA A 221 -3.26 -10.20 -8.17
C ALA A 221 -2.00 -9.56 -7.54
N SER A 222 -1.38 -8.56 -8.16
CA SER A 222 -0.17 -7.92 -7.64
C SER A 222 -0.38 -7.34 -6.24
N TYR A 223 -1.48 -6.60 -6.06
CA TYR A 223 -1.84 -6.02 -4.78
C TYR A 223 -2.33 -7.08 -3.79
N ALA A 224 -3.13 -8.05 -4.25
CA ALA A 224 -3.54 -9.18 -3.42
C ALA A 224 -2.34 -9.92 -2.82
N LEU A 225 -1.30 -10.18 -3.62
CA LEU A 225 -0.06 -10.82 -3.17
C LEU A 225 0.75 -9.93 -2.22
N SER A 226 0.94 -8.66 -2.56
CA SER A 226 1.69 -7.71 -1.71
C SER A 226 1.07 -7.57 -0.33
N PHE A 227 -0.26 -7.57 -0.25
CA PHE A 227 -0.97 -7.42 1.02
C PHE A 227 -0.94 -8.66 1.90
N GLN A 228 -0.44 -9.82 1.41
CA GLN A 228 -0.16 -10.97 2.26
C GLN A 228 0.96 -10.70 3.28
N MET A 229 1.77 -9.68 3.06
CA MET A 229 2.69 -9.14 4.05
C MET A 229 1.98 -8.73 5.35
N TYR A 230 0.72 -8.28 5.27
CA TYR A 230 -0.08 -7.83 6.43
C TYR A 230 -1.02 -8.89 6.99
N LEU A 231 -1.31 -9.96 6.25
CA LEU A 231 -2.22 -11.03 6.67
C LEU A 231 -1.50 -12.36 6.84
N ALA A 232 -1.13 -12.99 5.73
CA ALA A 232 -0.69 -14.38 5.75
C ALA A 232 0.68 -14.56 6.41
N LEU A 233 1.63 -13.64 6.18
CA LEU A 233 2.97 -13.77 6.75
C LEU A 233 2.98 -13.57 8.28
N PRO A 234 2.33 -12.55 8.89
CA PRO A 234 2.20 -12.45 10.34
C PRO A 234 1.50 -13.66 10.98
N LEU A 235 0.44 -14.18 10.34
CA LEU A 235 -0.25 -15.39 10.81
C LEU A 235 0.66 -16.62 10.76
N GLN A 236 1.50 -16.74 9.72
CA GLN A 236 2.45 -17.85 9.60
C GLN A 236 3.59 -17.72 10.64
N VAL A 237 4.09 -16.51 10.90
CA VAL A 237 5.05 -16.25 11.99
C VAL A 237 4.48 -16.71 13.33
N GLN A 238 3.23 -16.35 13.63
CA GLN A 238 2.55 -16.76 14.87
C GLN A 238 2.41 -18.29 14.98
N ARG A 239 2.08 -18.97 13.87
CA ARG A 239 1.98 -20.44 13.82
C ARG A 239 3.29 -21.15 14.10
N GLN A 240 4.39 -20.54 13.72
CA GLN A 240 5.74 -21.05 13.99
C GLN A 240 6.24 -20.71 15.40
N GLY A 241 5.36 -20.18 16.28
CA GLY A 241 5.71 -19.75 17.63
C GLY A 241 6.44 -18.41 17.69
N GLY A 242 6.52 -17.67 16.54
CA GLY A 242 7.15 -16.37 16.50
C GLY A 242 6.24 -15.28 17.08
N GLY A 243 6.82 -14.42 17.91
CA GLY A 243 6.12 -13.29 18.53
C GLY A 243 6.18 -12.00 17.70
N PRO A 244 5.70 -10.89 18.26
CA PRO A 244 5.72 -9.57 17.62
C PRO A 244 7.11 -9.11 17.17
N THR A 245 8.17 -9.53 17.88
CA THR A 245 9.56 -9.22 17.51
C THR A 245 9.93 -9.80 16.13
N ALA A 246 9.51 -11.03 15.84
CA ALA A 246 9.75 -11.65 14.54
C ALA A 246 9.01 -10.93 13.42
N VAL A 247 7.77 -10.48 13.68
CA VAL A 247 7.01 -9.65 12.75
C VAL A 247 7.71 -8.30 12.52
N ALA A 248 8.15 -7.61 13.58
CA ALA A 248 8.90 -6.35 13.45
C ALA A 248 10.18 -6.52 12.63
N ALA A 249 10.93 -7.59 12.87
CA ALA A 249 12.15 -7.91 12.13
C ALA A 249 11.87 -8.13 10.63
N LEU A 250 10.76 -8.84 10.30
CA LEU A 250 10.33 -9.08 8.92
C LEU A 250 10.07 -7.77 8.17
N TYR A 251 9.34 -6.83 8.80
CA TYR A 251 9.06 -5.51 8.22
C TYR A 251 10.31 -4.64 8.11
N ALA A 252 11.16 -4.63 9.14
CA ALA A 252 12.41 -3.88 9.13
C ALA A 252 13.33 -4.36 8.00
N LEU A 253 13.44 -5.68 7.80
CA LEU A 253 14.25 -6.29 6.75
C LEU A 253 13.71 -5.93 5.36
N SER A 254 12.38 -6.01 5.15
CA SER A 254 11.72 -5.62 3.91
C SER A 254 11.89 -4.13 3.61
N ALA A 255 11.75 -3.26 4.62
CA ALA A 255 11.95 -1.83 4.48
C ALA A 255 13.41 -1.49 4.14
N LEU A 256 14.37 -2.14 4.80
CA LEU A 256 15.79 -1.95 4.52
C LEU A 256 16.12 -2.36 3.07
N LEU A 257 15.60 -3.49 2.61
CA LEU A 257 15.73 -3.94 1.23
C LEU A 257 15.13 -2.90 0.26
N GLY A 258 13.93 -2.38 0.55
CA GLY A 258 13.30 -1.32 -0.24
C GLY A 258 14.17 -0.07 -0.35
N ILE A 259 14.68 0.44 0.78
CA ILE A 259 15.49 1.66 0.82
C ILE A 259 16.81 1.48 0.05
N THR A 260 17.46 0.33 0.17
CA THR A 260 18.80 0.09 -0.39
C THR A 260 18.78 -0.35 -1.85
N ALA A 261 17.74 -1.11 -2.26
CA ALA A 261 17.68 -1.73 -3.57
C ALA A 261 16.86 -0.96 -4.61
N GLN A 262 15.82 -0.19 -4.22
CA GLN A 262 14.83 0.40 -5.12
C GLN A 262 15.45 1.10 -6.32
N VAL A 263 16.30 2.09 -6.10
CA VAL A 263 16.84 2.95 -7.17
C VAL A 263 17.73 2.14 -8.12
N ARG A 264 18.63 1.33 -7.55
CA ARG A 264 19.56 0.50 -8.34
C ARG A 264 18.83 -0.56 -9.16
N LEU A 265 17.85 -1.20 -8.54
CA LEU A 265 17.06 -2.26 -9.19
C LEU A 265 16.20 -1.68 -10.32
N THR A 266 15.52 -0.55 -10.09
CA THR A 266 14.72 0.12 -11.12
C THR A 266 15.59 0.56 -12.30
N ALA A 267 16.76 1.18 -12.05
CA ALA A 267 17.69 1.59 -13.09
C ALA A 267 18.22 0.38 -13.90
N TRP A 268 18.56 -0.71 -13.19
CA TRP A 268 19.02 -1.95 -13.83
C TRP A 268 17.92 -2.59 -14.70
N CYS A 269 16.67 -2.62 -14.22
CA CYS A 269 15.52 -3.12 -14.98
C CYS A 269 15.26 -2.26 -16.22
N THR A 270 15.26 -0.93 -16.08
CA THR A 270 15.03 0.01 -17.20
C THR A 270 16.06 -0.15 -18.32
N ALA A 271 17.32 -0.45 -17.96
CA ALA A 271 18.37 -0.65 -18.93
C ALA A 271 18.28 -1.97 -19.73
N ARG A 272 17.52 -2.98 -19.21
CA ARG A 272 17.53 -4.34 -19.75
C ARG A 272 16.20 -4.90 -20.20
N TRP A 273 15.10 -4.33 -19.71
CA TRP A 273 13.76 -4.89 -19.88
C TRP A 273 12.79 -3.85 -20.43
N SER A 274 11.84 -4.29 -21.26
CA SER A 274 10.65 -3.50 -21.55
C SER A 274 9.80 -3.37 -20.29
N ARG A 275 8.89 -2.40 -20.27
CA ARG A 275 7.99 -2.19 -19.13
C ARG A 275 7.15 -3.44 -18.84
N GLY A 276 6.56 -4.04 -19.87
CA GLY A 276 5.78 -5.26 -19.72
C GLY A 276 6.61 -6.45 -19.22
N GLN A 277 7.88 -6.57 -19.68
CA GLN A 277 8.80 -7.58 -19.17
C GLN A 277 9.14 -7.36 -17.69
N ALA A 278 9.38 -6.11 -17.27
CA ALA A 278 9.66 -5.79 -15.87
C ALA A 278 8.47 -6.13 -14.98
N ILE A 279 7.26 -5.71 -15.37
CA ILE A 279 6.02 -6.01 -14.64
C ILE A 279 5.81 -7.53 -14.56
N SER A 280 5.85 -8.24 -15.68
CA SER A 280 5.62 -9.69 -15.74
C SER A 280 6.62 -10.47 -14.87
N ARG A 281 7.92 -10.13 -14.94
CA ARG A 281 8.95 -10.78 -14.10
C ARG A 281 8.80 -10.45 -12.62
N GLY A 282 8.45 -9.20 -12.31
CA GLY A 282 8.14 -8.80 -10.94
C GLY A 282 6.96 -9.59 -10.35
N LEU A 283 5.87 -9.74 -11.12
CA LEU A 283 4.71 -10.54 -10.74
C LEU A 283 5.04 -12.02 -10.58
N ALA A 284 5.84 -12.58 -11.50
CA ALA A 284 6.31 -13.95 -11.37
C ALA A 284 7.13 -14.17 -10.10
N LEU A 285 8.02 -13.22 -9.78
CA LEU A 285 8.80 -13.24 -8.54
C LEU A 285 7.91 -13.15 -7.30
N MET A 286 6.88 -12.30 -7.32
CA MET A 286 5.89 -12.21 -6.24
C MET A 286 5.12 -13.52 -6.06
N GLY A 287 4.75 -14.21 -7.16
CA GLY A 287 4.12 -15.53 -7.09
C GLY A 287 5.05 -16.59 -6.53
N VAL A 288 6.26 -16.70 -7.09
CA VAL A 288 7.29 -17.66 -6.64
C VAL A 288 7.70 -17.44 -5.17
N ALA A 289 7.51 -16.24 -4.64
CA ALA A 289 7.79 -15.92 -3.24
C ALA A 289 7.11 -16.87 -2.24
N PHE A 290 5.96 -17.44 -2.58
CA PHE A 290 5.21 -18.35 -1.70
C PHE A 290 5.64 -19.82 -1.81
N VAL A 291 6.48 -20.19 -2.79
CA VAL A 291 6.97 -21.56 -2.99
C VAL A 291 7.72 -22.10 -1.76
N PRO A 292 8.62 -21.36 -1.09
CA PRO A 292 9.29 -21.86 0.11
C PRO A 292 8.29 -22.24 1.22
N LEU A 293 7.21 -21.48 1.39
CA LEU A 293 6.16 -21.78 2.37
C LEU A 293 5.36 -23.04 1.98
N ALA A 294 5.05 -23.19 0.68
CA ALA A 294 4.37 -24.39 0.18
C ALA A 294 5.23 -25.64 0.36
N ALA A 295 6.52 -25.56 0.00
CA ALA A 295 7.45 -26.68 0.07
C ALA A 295 7.73 -27.15 1.52
N THR A 296 7.67 -26.24 2.48
CA THR A 296 7.94 -26.54 3.90
C THR A 296 6.69 -26.71 4.74
N ALA A 297 5.50 -26.63 4.14
CA ALA A 297 4.23 -26.64 4.87
C ALA A 297 3.99 -27.90 5.72
N HIS A 298 4.53 -29.04 5.29
CA HIS A 298 4.40 -30.34 5.96
C HIS A 298 5.71 -30.83 6.60
N LEU A 299 6.80 -30.04 6.51
CA LEU A 299 8.10 -30.45 7.01
C LEU A 299 8.31 -29.95 8.44
N PRO A 300 8.71 -30.82 9.38
CA PRO A 300 9.16 -30.40 10.70
C PRO A 300 10.54 -29.75 10.57
N LEU A 301 10.58 -28.41 10.50
CA LEU A 301 11.85 -27.70 10.45
C LEU A 301 12.46 -27.57 11.85
N PRO A 302 13.79 -27.72 12.01
CA PRO A 302 14.47 -27.37 13.24
C PRO A 302 14.18 -25.93 13.65
N ALA A 303 14.11 -25.66 14.96
CA ALA A 303 13.70 -24.35 15.49
C ALA A 303 14.50 -23.17 14.91
N GLY A 304 15.80 -23.34 14.65
CA GLY A 304 16.64 -22.31 14.03
C GLY A 304 16.32 -22.03 12.55
N TRP A 305 15.72 -22.96 11.82
CA TRP A 305 15.37 -22.84 10.39
C TRP A 305 13.88 -22.56 10.16
N ALA A 306 13.05 -22.72 11.18
CA ALA A 306 11.60 -22.49 11.07
C ALA A 306 11.21 -21.11 10.48
N PRO A 307 11.85 -19.97 10.81
CA PRO A 307 11.51 -18.68 10.23
C PRO A 307 12.02 -18.46 8.80
N ALA A 308 12.97 -19.27 8.31
CA ALA A 308 13.62 -19.05 7.01
C ALA A 308 12.63 -18.98 5.82
N PRO A 309 11.64 -19.89 5.67
CA PRO A 309 10.69 -19.81 4.56
C PRO A 309 9.88 -18.51 4.55
N VAL A 310 9.48 -18.00 5.73
CA VAL A 310 8.73 -16.74 5.87
C VAL A 310 9.61 -15.56 5.49
N VAL A 311 10.86 -15.54 5.93
CA VAL A 311 11.83 -14.48 5.61
C VAL A 311 12.12 -14.46 4.11
N VAL A 312 12.38 -15.61 3.51
CA VAL A 312 12.61 -15.74 2.06
C VAL A 312 11.39 -15.26 1.29
N CYS A 313 10.19 -15.68 1.70
CA CYS A 313 8.92 -15.22 1.09
C CYS A 313 8.81 -13.69 1.15
N ALA A 314 9.02 -13.06 2.29
CA ALA A 314 8.92 -11.62 2.46
C ALA A 314 9.94 -10.85 1.60
N LEU A 315 11.18 -11.34 1.53
CA LEU A 315 12.22 -10.73 0.70
C LEU A 315 11.91 -10.84 -0.80
N LEU A 316 11.50 -12.03 -1.27
CA LEU A 316 11.13 -12.24 -2.67
C LEU A 316 9.89 -11.43 -3.04
N LEU A 317 8.89 -11.37 -2.18
CA LEU A 317 7.68 -10.57 -2.37
C LEU A 317 8.03 -9.07 -2.45
N THR A 318 8.91 -8.60 -1.56
CA THR A 318 9.42 -7.23 -1.59
C THR A 318 10.18 -6.96 -2.89
N LEU A 319 11.13 -7.81 -3.27
CA LEU A 319 11.88 -7.66 -4.52
C LEU A 319 10.96 -7.63 -5.75
N GLY A 320 9.98 -8.53 -5.82
CA GLY A 320 9.00 -8.57 -6.90
C GLY A 320 8.22 -7.27 -7.01
N SER A 321 7.77 -6.70 -5.90
CA SER A 321 7.06 -5.42 -5.87
C SER A 321 7.97 -4.23 -6.25
N LEU A 322 9.23 -4.22 -5.82
CA LEU A 322 10.22 -3.21 -6.21
C LEU A 322 10.49 -3.22 -7.73
N VAL A 323 10.39 -4.40 -8.36
CA VAL A 323 10.51 -4.54 -9.81
C VAL A 323 9.22 -4.12 -10.52
N ALA A 324 8.04 -4.58 -10.08
CA ALA A 324 6.79 -4.39 -10.80
C ALA A 324 6.23 -2.96 -10.69
N PHE A 325 6.11 -2.41 -9.48
CA PHE A 325 5.31 -1.21 -9.22
C PHE A 325 5.79 0.08 -9.90
N PRO A 326 7.10 0.38 -10.06
CA PRO A 326 7.50 1.58 -10.78
C PRO A 326 7.05 1.57 -12.25
N PHE A 327 7.13 0.41 -12.91
CA PHE A 327 6.73 0.26 -14.30
C PHE A 327 5.23 0.19 -14.48
N GLU A 328 4.50 -0.39 -13.55
CA GLU A 328 3.05 -0.36 -13.45
C GLU A 328 2.53 1.08 -13.43
N MET A 329 3.04 1.90 -12.52
CA MET A 329 2.64 3.31 -12.40
C MET A 329 2.93 4.08 -13.70
N ALA A 330 4.09 3.86 -14.31
CA ALA A 330 4.44 4.48 -15.58
C ALA A 330 3.50 4.04 -16.73
N THR A 331 3.11 2.75 -16.76
CA THR A 331 2.20 2.22 -17.78
C THR A 331 0.80 2.83 -17.66
N ILE A 332 0.25 2.97 -16.45
CA ILE A 332 -1.05 3.62 -16.21
C ILE A 332 -1.01 5.08 -16.65
N ALA A 333 0.06 5.82 -16.35
CA ALA A 333 0.22 7.20 -16.75
C ALA A 333 0.23 7.36 -18.28
N ASP A 334 0.92 6.46 -18.99
CA ASP A 334 0.98 6.49 -20.45
C ASP A 334 -0.37 6.13 -21.11
N MET A 335 -1.10 5.13 -20.55
CA MET A 335 -2.43 4.77 -21.04
C MET A 335 -3.44 5.90 -20.85
N ALA A 336 -3.32 6.66 -19.77
CA ALA A 336 -4.21 7.78 -19.47
C ALA A 336 -4.05 8.98 -20.43
N GLY A 337 -2.91 9.09 -21.10
CA GLY A 337 -2.61 10.25 -21.94
C GLY A 337 -2.57 11.58 -21.15
N GLN A 338 -2.62 12.69 -21.88
CA GLN A 338 -2.65 14.01 -21.23
C GLN A 338 -4.06 14.36 -20.74
N GLY A 339 -4.25 14.48 -19.44
CA GLY A 339 -5.47 15.03 -18.82
C GLY A 339 -6.30 14.06 -17.96
N LEU A 340 -6.22 12.73 -18.16
CA LEU A 340 -7.03 11.75 -17.42
C LEU A 340 -6.25 10.88 -16.44
N VAL A 341 -4.99 11.22 -16.16
CA VAL A 341 -4.10 10.43 -15.32
C VAL A 341 -4.71 10.14 -13.94
N GLY A 342 -5.35 11.14 -13.32
CA GLY A 342 -6.01 10.96 -12.03
C GLY A 342 -7.17 9.97 -12.08
N THR A 343 -7.98 10.01 -13.13
CA THR A 343 -9.13 9.13 -13.35
C THR A 343 -8.67 7.68 -13.56
N TYR A 344 -7.65 7.45 -14.41
CA TYR A 344 -7.09 6.12 -14.64
C TYR A 344 -6.47 5.53 -13.36
N TYR A 345 -5.68 6.31 -12.62
CA TYR A 345 -5.18 5.86 -11.32
C TYR A 345 -6.29 5.59 -10.30
N GLY A 346 -7.34 6.40 -10.29
CA GLY A 346 -8.48 6.20 -9.39
C GLY A 346 -9.23 4.90 -9.68
N LEU A 347 -9.53 4.63 -10.94
CA LEU A 347 -10.20 3.40 -11.38
C LEU A 347 -9.30 2.16 -11.21
N TYR A 348 -8.00 2.30 -11.49
CA TYR A 348 -7.03 1.25 -11.23
C TYR A 348 -6.98 0.90 -9.73
N ASN A 349 -6.91 1.90 -8.86
CA ASN A 349 -6.91 1.68 -7.41
C ASN A 349 -8.23 1.05 -6.92
N LEU A 350 -9.38 1.38 -7.53
CA LEU A 350 -10.65 0.73 -7.23
C LEU A 350 -10.58 -0.78 -7.54
N ALA A 351 -10.06 -1.16 -8.72
CA ALA A 351 -9.85 -2.56 -9.09
C ALA A 351 -8.87 -3.26 -8.14
N CYS A 352 -7.76 -2.60 -7.79
CA CYS A 352 -6.80 -3.11 -6.80
C CYS A 352 -7.44 -3.29 -5.42
N GLY A 353 -8.28 -2.36 -4.99
CA GLY A 353 -9.02 -2.45 -3.72
C GLY A 353 -9.92 -3.68 -3.66
N ALA A 354 -10.66 -3.94 -4.73
CA ALA A 354 -11.46 -5.16 -4.88
C ALA A 354 -10.59 -6.42 -4.86
N GLY A 355 -9.45 -6.39 -5.55
CA GLY A 355 -8.48 -7.47 -5.56
C GLY A 355 -7.86 -7.77 -4.20
N ILE A 356 -7.52 -6.73 -3.43
CA ILE A 356 -7.01 -6.88 -2.05
C ILE A 356 -8.08 -7.52 -1.15
N LEU A 357 -9.32 -7.04 -1.23
CA LEU A 357 -10.41 -7.60 -0.44
C LEU A 357 -10.63 -9.08 -0.76
N ALA A 358 -10.79 -9.41 -2.05
CA ALA A 358 -10.97 -10.79 -2.49
C ALA A 358 -9.75 -11.66 -2.14
N GLY A 359 -8.53 -11.15 -2.37
CA GLY A 359 -7.28 -11.85 -2.07
C GLY A 359 -7.11 -12.13 -0.58
N ASN A 360 -7.43 -11.18 0.29
CA ASN A 360 -7.35 -11.37 1.74
C ASN A 360 -8.43 -12.33 2.26
N LEU A 361 -9.66 -12.24 1.75
CA LEU A 361 -10.74 -13.18 2.10
C LEU A 361 -10.38 -14.61 1.68
N LEU A 362 -9.95 -14.78 0.43
CA LEU A 362 -9.56 -16.08 -0.09
C LEU A 362 -8.34 -16.65 0.66
N ALA A 363 -7.30 -15.86 0.86
CA ALA A 363 -6.12 -16.30 1.60
C ALA A 363 -6.49 -16.70 3.04
N GLY A 364 -7.29 -15.91 3.73
CA GLY A 364 -7.78 -16.23 5.08
C GLY A 364 -8.60 -17.51 5.11
N ALA A 365 -9.57 -17.65 4.21
CA ALA A 365 -10.41 -18.86 4.10
C ALA A 365 -9.58 -20.10 3.76
N LEU A 366 -8.63 -19.99 2.82
CA LEU A 366 -7.74 -21.10 2.45
C LEU A 366 -6.81 -21.51 3.59
N VAL A 367 -6.40 -20.55 4.42
CA VAL A 367 -5.63 -20.82 5.63
C VAL A 367 -6.45 -21.63 6.65
N ASP A 368 -7.74 -21.28 6.80
CA ASP A 368 -8.63 -22.02 7.72
C ASP A 368 -9.01 -23.40 7.16
N VAL A 369 -9.40 -23.48 5.88
CA VAL A 369 -9.74 -24.75 5.20
C VAL A 369 -8.51 -25.67 5.11
N GLY A 370 -7.37 -25.12 4.73
CA GLY A 370 -6.12 -25.89 4.64
C GLY A 370 -5.73 -26.52 5.98
N ARG A 371 -6.02 -25.82 7.10
CA ARG A 371 -5.82 -26.36 8.45
C ARG A 371 -6.81 -27.50 8.73
N ALA A 372 -8.10 -27.29 8.46
CA ALA A 372 -9.13 -28.28 8.75
C ALA A 372 -8.97 -29.56 7.91
N ALA A 373 -8.52 -29.41 6.65
CA ALA A 373 -8.36 -30.51 5.70
C ALA A 373 -6.94 -31.14 5.71
N GLY A 374 -6.01 -30.68 6.54
CA GLY A 374 -4.61 -31.14 6.51
C GLY A 374 -3.82 -30.71 5.26
N LEU A 375 -4.33 -29.73 4.51
CA LEU A 375 -3.73 -29.22 3.26
C LEU A 375 -2.97 -27.91 3.49
N ALA A 376 -1.97 -27.91 4.38
CA ALA A 376 -1.25 -26.72 4.80
C ALA A 376 -0.52 -25.98 3.67
N ALA A 377 -0.21 -26.63 2.56
CA ALA A 377 0.42 -26.03 1.38
C ALA A 377 -0.56 -25.29 0.48
N LEU A 378 -1.87 -25.58 0.57
CA LEU A 378 -2.90 -25.09 -0.36
C LEU A 378 -2.94 -23.55 -0.50
N PRO A 379 -2.95 -22.75 0.58
CA PRO A 379 -2.96 -21.29 0.47
C PRO A 379 -1.77 -20.76 -0.33
N TRP A 380 -0.59 -21.29 -0.09
CA TRP A 380 0.66 -20.87 -0.71
C TRP A 380 0.73 -21.22 -2.19
N LEU A 381 0.27 -22.43 -2.56
CA LEU A 381 0.19 -22.86 -3.96
C LEU A 381 -0.78 -22.01 -4.76
N LEU A 382 -1.93 -21.64 -4.19
CA LEU A 382 -2.90 -20.78 -4.88
C LEU A 382 -2.40 -19.35 -5.04
N LEU A 383 -1.71 -18.78 -4.04
CA LEU A 383 -1.06 -17.48 -4.17
C LEU A 383 0.06 -17.52 -5.24
N THR A 384 0.85 -18.60 -5.28
CA THR A 384 1.83 -18.82 -6.34
C THR A 384 1.17 -18.84 -7.71
N ALA A 385 0.10 -19.63 -7.87
CA ALA A 385 -0.64 -19.74 -9.13
C ALA A 385 -1.23 -18.39 -9.57
N ALA A 386 -1.80 -17.62 -8.65
CA ALA A 386 -2.34 -16.28 -8.92
C ALA A 386 -1.25 -15.33 -9.44
N GLY A 387 -0.06 -15.32 -8.84
CA GLY A 387 1.07 -14.50 -9.28
C GLY A 387 1.57 -14.89 -10.66
N LEU A 388 1.73 -16.20 -10.93
CA LEU A 388 2.16 -16.69 -12.22
C LEU A 388 1.11 -16.46 -13.30
N ALA A 389 -0.17 -16.62 -13.01
CA ALA A 389 -1.27 -16.30 -13.93
C ALA A 389 -1.28 -14.81 -14.31
N SER A 390 -1.13 -13.93 -13.31
CA SER A 390 -1.00 -12.47 -13.50
C SER A 390 0.21 -12.14 -14.37
N ALA A 391 1.38 -12.73 -14.09
CA ALA A 391 2.58 -12.56 -14.89
C ALA A 391 2.39 -13.00 -16.35
N ALA A 392 1.74 -14.14 -16.56
CA ALA A 392 1.42 -14.65 -17.89
C ALA A 392 0.44 -13.74 -18.64
N ALA A 393 -0.59 -13.22 -17.94
CA ALA A 393 -1.56 -12.29 -18.51
C ALA A 393 -0.87 -10.99 -18.98
N VAL A 394 -0.04 -10.37 -18.13
CA VAL A 394 0.72 -9.16 -18.52
C VAL A 394 1.69 -9.45 -19.67
N SER A 395 2.37 -10.60 -19.66
CA SER A 395 3.28 -10.99 -20.76
C SER A 395 2.55 -11.16 -22.09
N ARG A 396 1.30 -11.65 -22.09
CA ARG A 396 0.46 -11.75 -23.29
C ARG A 396 0.05 -10.36 -23.81
N LEU A 397 -0.33 -9.45 -22.91
CA LEU A 397 -0.68 -8.08 -23.25
C LEU A 397 0.51 -7.31 -23.83
N ASP A 398 1.71 -7.51 -23.29
CA ASP A 398 2.95 -6.90 -23.80
C ASP A 398 3.29 -7.36 -25.22
N ARG A 399 3.15 -8.67 -25.50
CA ARG A 399 3.35 -9.23 -26.85
C ARG A 399 2.32 -8.75 -27.87
N GLY A 400 1.08 -8.50 -27.43
CA GLY A 400 0.00 -7.96 -28.26
C GLY A 400 0.10 -6.46 -28.54
N GLU A 401 1.20 -5.81 -28.17
CA GLU A 401 1.45 -4.37 -28.29
C GLU A 401 0.47 -3.46 -27.53
N HIS A 402 -0.44 -4.03 -26.73
CA HIS A 402 -1.45 -3.29 -25.98
C HIS A 402 -0.86 -2.42 -24.85
N LEU A 403 0.41 -2.68 -24.46
CA LEU A 403 1.13 -1.91 -23.42
C LEU A 403 2.11 -0.90 -24.00
N ARG A 404 2.31 -0.88 -25.32
CA ARG A 404 3.11 0.15 -25.99
C ARG A 404 2.21 1.37 -26.15
N GLY A 405 2.37 2.37 -25.26
CA GLY A 405 1.73 3.67 -25.43
C GLY A 405 2.00 4.19 -26.86
N GLN A 406 1.04 4.90 -27.44
CA GLN A 406 1.22 5.54 -28.75
C GLN A 406 2.53 6.34 -28.72
N ALA A 407 3.55 5.80 -29.38
CA ALA A 407 4.79 6.53 -29.58
C ALA A 407 4.41 7.89 -30.19
N ALA A 408 4.82 8.96 -29.53
CA ALA A 408 4.65 10.30 -30.10
C ALA A 408 5.16 10.26 -31.55
N PRO A 409 4.40 10.79 -32.53
CA PRO A 409 4.83 10.80 -33.92
C PRO A 409 6.20 11.47 -33.97
N THR A 410 7.20 10.73 -34.43
CA THR A 410 8.54 11.26 -34.68
C THR A 410 8.37 12.49 -35.57
N PRO A 411 8.91 13.67 -35.18
CA PRO A 411 8.87 14.82 -36.07
C PRO A 411 9.57 14.42 -37.36
N ARG A 412 8.82 14.45 -38.49
CA ARG A 412 9.41 14.27 -39.81
C ARG A 412 10.49 15.33 -39.96
N ARG A 413 11.74 14.88 -40.06
CA ARG A 413 12.84 15.75 -40.50
C ARG A 413 12.48 16.21 -41.92
N SER A 414 12.10 17.48 -42.03
CA SER A 414 12.05 18.24 -43.31
C SER A 414 13.46 18.73 -43.61
#